data_cb67c24ea1fdd479ad1e305bab78744a
#
_entry.id   cb67c24ea1fdd479ad1e305bab78744a
#
_cell.length_a   1.000
_cell.length_b   1.000
_cell.length_c   1.000
_cell.angle_alpha   90.00
_cell.angle_beta   90.00
_cell.angle_gamma   90.00
#
_symmetry.space_group_name_H-M   'P 1'
#
loop_
_entity.id
_entity.type
_entity.pdbx_description
1 polymer ?
#
loop_
_entity_poly.entity_id
_entity_poly.type
_entity_poly.pdbx_seq_one_letter_code
_entity_poly.pdbx_strand_id
1 'polypeptide(L)'
;MTLRRAARSLFGWKALRPNQLAAMRAVMKRRDALVVLPTGAGKSAIYQIPASLIPGPTVVISPLLALQQDQIASLNERQRPELRAVRISSNESPTQQAEAITEIREGRAEFLFITPEQLSNPDRMAEVAALKPALVAIDEAHCISAWGHDFRPDYLALGHLIDGIGRPPVVALTATASPPVRDDIIARLRLRDPEVVVSGLDRPNLFVEVAQCATEDYRWRRLIALLSDDERPGIIYVPTRRAAEELATRLTDAGYPAQFYHGGMATGARHELHEAFLADQVPIMVATSAFGMGIDKPNIAWVVHMALPDSPDSYFQEIGRAGRDGQPARVLLLWQAEDVGLQRFFSGGLPDVDELRDLAALLRKKPATKTELRETTGLGPRKLGQYLSLLEQVGAAEPRARQRIGAPRYSPTPTDAAAAALAEAERQQTVTRSRTDMMRAFAETTACRGQTLLAYFGEQMTQVCGHCDNCHNGTSVADQGAVGPFPVHSQVRHPEWGPGMVLSYEEDKMTVLFEEVGYKTLSVRVVSEQGLLTLD
;
A
#
# COMPACT_ATOMS: atom_id res chain seq x y z
N MET A 1 16.93 4.76 29.36
CA MET A 1 16.16 3.49 29.36
C MET A 1 16.53 2.73 28.07
N THR A 2 16.65 1.40 28.06
CA THR A 2 16.95 0.64 26.83
C THR A 2 15.65 0.34 26.04
N LEU A 3 15.75 0.12 24.73
CA LEU A 3 14.61 -0.24 23.87
C LEU A 3 13.78 -1.41 24.46
N ARG A 4 14.44 -2.48 24.90
CA ARG A 4 13.76 -3.64 25.52
C ARG A 4 13.05 -3.29 26.82
N ARG A 5 13.63 -2.39 27.64
CA ARG A 5 12.98 -1.93 28.88
C ARG A 5 11.79 -1.03 28.58
N ALA A 6 11.88 -0.14 27.59
CA ALA A 6 10.78 0.69 27.13
C ALA A 6 9.63 -0.19 26.59
N ALA A 7 9.93 -1.16 25.72
CA ALA A 7 8.94 -2.10 25.19
C ALA A 7 8.16 -2.82 26.32
N ARG A 8 8.87 -3.28 27.36
CA ARG A 8 8.25 -3.97 28.49
C ARG A 8 7.45 -3.03 29.39
N SER A 9 7.99 -1.86 29.73
CA SER A 9 7.38 -0.97 30.72
C SER A 9 6.23 -0.14 30.16
N LEU A 10 6.31 0.28 28.89
CA LEU A 10 5.30 1.16 28.26
C LEU A 10 4.28 0.39 27.45
N PHE A 11 4.68 -0.72 26.83
CA PHE A 11 3.83 -1.46 25.90
C PHE A 11 3.46 -2.87 26.39
N GLY A 12 4.06 -3.35 27.50
CA GLY A 12 3.82 -4.69 28.06
C GLY A 12 4.43 -5.83 27.22
N TRP A 13 5.26 -5.52 26.22
CA TRP A 13 5.82 -6.53 25.32
C TRP A 13 7.02 -7.24 25.93
N LYS A 14 6.95 -8.56 25.99
CA LYS A 14 7.99 -9.40 26.62
C LYS A 14 9.29 -9.42 25.81
N ALA A 15 9.19 -9.37 24.48
CA ALA A 15 10.33 -9.41 23.55
C ALA A 15 10.11 -8.53 22.33
N LEU A 16 11.20 -8.07 21.72
CA LEU A 16 11.22 -7.42 20.41
C LEU A 16 11.80 -8.40 19.39
N ARG A 17 11.18 -8.45 18.21
CA ARG A 17 11.69 -9.26 17.09
C ARG A 17 13.03 -8.70 16.60
N PRO A 18 13.98 -9.53 16.11
CA PRO A 18 15.30 -9.08 15.65
C PRO A 18 15.21 -7.91 14.65
N ASN A 19 14.30 -7.99 13.70
CA ASN A 19 14.09 -7.00 12.64
C ASN A 19 13.55 -5.67 13.17
N GLN A 20 12.60 -5.72 14.11
CA GLN A 20 12.13 -4.51 14.81
C GLN A 20 13.31 -3.84 15.55
N LEU A 21 14.14 -4.64 16.21
CA LEU A 21 15.27 -4.13 16.98
C LEU A 21 16.35 -3.51 16.07
N ALA A 22 16.60 -4.04 14.87
CA ALA A 22 17.52 -3.47 13.91
C ALA A 22 17.06 -2.07 13.47
N ALA A 23 15.80 -1.93 13.01
CA ALA A 23 15.23 -0.65 12.64
C ALA A 23 15.21 0.36 13.80
N MET A 24 14.76 -0.06 15.00
CA MET A 24 14.77 0.81 16.19
C MET A 24 16.17 1.31 16.54
N ARG A 25 17.20 0.48 16.37
CA ARG A 25 18.61 0.87 16.62
C ARG A 25 19.09 1.91 15.60
N ALA A 26 18.68 1.82 14.34
CA ALA A 26 18.98 2.84 13.32
C ALA A 26 18.36 4.18 13.72
N VAL A 27 17.09 4.19 14.10
CA VAL A 27 16.39 5.39 14.60
C VAL A 27 17.07 6.00 15.81
N MET A 28 17.45 5.19 16.80
CA MET A 28 18.18 5.67 17.99
C MET A 28 19.56 6.27 17.66
N LYS A 29 20.15 5.87 16.54
CA LYS A 29 21.39 6.46 16.00
C LYS A 29 21.13 7.66 15.08
N ARG A 30 19.88 8.13 14.99
CA ARG A 30 19.43 9.20 14.10
C ARG A 30 19.67 8.93 12.61
N ARG A 31 19.66 7.65 12.22
CA ARG A 31 19.67 7.22 10.81
C ARG A 31 18.24 7.04 10.32
N ASP A 32 18.05 7.28 9.03
CA ASP A 32 16.79 6.93 8.36
C ASP A 32 16.61 5.41 8.30
N ALA A 33 15.37 4.94 8.21
CA ALA A 33 15.07 3.53 8.06
C ALA A 33 13.90 3.32 7.09
N LEU A 34 14.02 2.31 6.23
CA LEU A 34 12.92 1.75 5.45
C LEU A 34 12.61 0.35 5.97
N VAL A 35 11.37 0.13 6.37
CA VAL A 35 10.94 -1.12 7.01
C VAL A 35 9.79 -1.73 6.25
N VAL A 36 10.03 -2.92 5.69
CA VAL A 36 9.03 -3.74 4.99
C VAL A 36 8.76 -4.97 5.84
N LEU A 37 7.65 -4.97 6.55
CA LEU A 37 7.22 -6.06 7.42
C LEU A 37 5.73 -6.35 7.22
N PRO A 38 5.29 -7.61 7.25
CA PRO A 38 3.90 -7.96 7.01
C PRO A 38 2.94 -7.28 8.00
N THR A 39 1.68 -7.22 7.65
CA THR A 39 0.63 -6.74 8.54
C THR A 39 0.61 -7.60 9.82
N GLY A 40 0.41 -6.98 10.98
CA GLY A 40 0.47 -7.68 12.27
C GLY A 40 1.90 -7.97 12.79
N ALA A 41 2.96 -7.62 12.07
CA ALA A 41 4.34 -7.77 12.55
C ALA A 41 4.78 -6.70 13.56
N GLY A 42 3.90 -5.78 13.94
CA GLY A 42 4.19 -4.72 14.91
C GLY A 42 5.03 -3.58 14.33
N LYS A 43 4.74 -3.12 13.12
CA LYS A 43 5.42 -1.99 12.47
C LYS A 43 5.38 -0.73 13.31
N SER A 44 4.24 -0.37 13.89
CA SER A 44 4.07 0.84 14.70
C SER A 44 5.02 0.89 15.93
N ALA A 45 5.38 -0.27 16.49
CA ALA A 45 6.37 -0.38 17.56
C ALA A 45 7.70 0.26 17.20
N ILE A 46 8.08 0.21 15.93
CA ILE A 46 9.40 0.62 15.44
C ILE A 46 9.62 2.13 15.58
N TYR A 47 8.55 2.94 15.52
CA TYR A 47 8.67 4.36 15.82
C TYR A 47 8.19 4.71 17.24
N GLN A 48 7.17 4.02 17.77
CA GLN A 48 6.58 4.33 19.07
C GLN A 48 7.56 4.13 20.25
N ILE A 49 8.35 3.04 20.21
CA ILE A 49 9.32 2.77 21.28
C ILE A 49 10.50 3.75 21.23
N PRO A 50 11.18 3.99 20.09
CA PRO A 50 12.21 5.03 20.01
C PRO A 50 11.70 6.42 20.38
N ALA A 51 10.51 6.81 19.93
CA ALA A 51 9.89 8.09 20.24
C ALA A 51 9.86 8.34 21.76
N SER A 52 9.44 7.37 22.56
CA SER A 52 9.42 7.48 24.02
C SER A 52 10.82 7.63 24.69
N LEU A 53 11.90 7.52 23.92
CA LEU A 53 13.29 7.60 24.38
C LEU A 53 14.06 8.77 23.80
N ILE A 54 13.59 9.35 22.71
CA ILE A 54 14.21 10.48 22.01
C ILE A 54 13.51 11.75 22.48
N PRO A 55 14.21 12.75 23.01
CA PRO A 55 13.58 14.02 23.40
C PRO A 55 13.02 14.78 22.19
N GLY A 56 11.76 15.21 22.25
CA GLY A 56 11.05 15.99 21.24
C GLY A 56 9.99 15.19 20.50
N PRO A 57 9.01 15.88 19.90
CA PRO A 57 7.81 15.26 19.36
C PRO A 57 8.08 14.42 18.11
N THR A 58 7.25 13.40 17.91
CA THR A 58 7.23 12.54 16.73
C THR A 58 6.06 12.89 15.85
N VAL A 59 6.33 13.22 14.59
CA VAL A 59 5.30 13.43 13.56
C VAL A 59 5.04 12.11 12.85
N VAL A 60 3.79 11.66 12.85
CA VAL A 60 3.34 10.44 12.18
C VAL A 60 2.48 10.82 10.97
N ILE A 61 2.98 10.54 9.79
CA ILE A 61 2.27 10.78 8.54
C ILE A 61 1.61 9.47 8.11
N SER A 62 0.28 9.47 8.02
CA SER A 62 -0.50 8.29 7.66
C SER A 62 -1.67 8.68 6.75
N PRO A 63 -1.99 7.88 5.70
CA PRO A 63 -2.96 8.25 4.67
C PRO A 63 -4.42 8.09 5.09
N LEU A 64 -4.69 7.38 6.17
CA LEU A 64 -6.02 6.93 6.54
C LEU A 64 -6.43 7.41 7.91
N LEU A 65 -7.52 8.17 7.96
CA LEU A 65 -8.07 8.71 9.20
C LEU A 65 -8.54 7.62 10.18
N ALA A 66 -9.10 6.51 9.67
CA ALA A 66 -9.51 5.39 10.50
C ALA A 66 -8.30 4.72 11.19
N LEU A 67 -7.24 4.42 10.42
CA LEU A 67 -6.01 3.84 10.97
C LEU A 67 -5.34 4.77 12.00
N GLN A 68 -5.31 6.08 11.72
CA GLN A 68 -4.85 7.07 12.69
C GLN A 68 -5.66 7.01 13.98
N GLN A 69 -6.99 6.93 13.86
CA GLN A 69 -7.89 6.88 15.02
C GLN A 69 -7.61 5.68 15.91
N ASP A 70 -7.48 4.50 15.33
CA ASP A 70 -7.19 3.26 16.07
C ASP A 70 -5.81 3.33 16.75
N GLN A 71 -4.79 3.82 16.05
CA GLN A 71 -3.45 3.99 16.62
C GLN A 71 -3.44 5.01 17.78
N ILE A 72 -4.14 6.14 17.62
CA ILE A 72 -4.27 7.18 18.66
C ILE A 72 -5.04 6.63 19.88
N ALA A 73 -6.16 5.94 19.66
CA ALA A 73 -6.92 5.31 20.73
C ALA A 73 -6.04 4.34 21.53
N SER A 74 -5.35 3.42 20.85
CA SER A 74 -4.44 2.45 21.48
C SER A 74 -3.28 3.11 22.26
N LEU A 75 -2.75 4.24 21.81
CA LEU A 75 -1.72 4.98 22.54
C LEU A 75 -2.32 5.67 23.77
N ASN A 76 -3.47 6.35 23.61
CA ASN A 76 -4.09 7.14 24.67
C ASN A 76 -4.72 6.28 25.77
N GLU A 77 -5.23 5.10 25.47
CA GLU A 77 -5.73 4.11 26.46
C GLU A 77 -4.67 3.72 27.51
N ARG A 78 -3.38 3.83 27.15
CA ARG A 78 -2.28 3.53 28.08
C ARG A 78 -2.11 4.56 29.19
N GLN A 79 -2.75 5.72 29.08
CA GLN A 79 -2.74 6.82 30.06
C GLN A 79 -1.31 7.25 30.49
N ARG A 80 -0.38 7.26 29.52
CA ARG A 80 1.02 7.66 29.72
C ARG A 80 1.29 8.93 28.93
N PRO A 81 1.75 10.04 29.57
CA PRO A 81 2.07 11.29 28.87
C PRO A 81 3.05 11.09 27.70
N GLU A 82 4.07 10.25 27.91
CA GLU A 82 5.09 9.91 26.92
C GLU A 82 4.55 9.07 25.73
N LEU A 83 3.28 8.67 25.76
CA LEU A 83 2.61 7.96 24.68
C LEU A 83 1.38 8.71 24.16
N ARG A 84 1.05 9.87 24.74
CA ARG A 84 -0.13 10.63 24.32
C ARG A 84 0.00 11.09 22.88
N ALA A 85 -1.07 10.88 22.12
CA ALA A 85 -1.17 11.20 20.71
C ALA A 85 -2.34 12.16 20.43
N VAL A 86 -2.09 13.10 19.51
CA VAL A 86 -3.08 14.05 19.00
C VAL A 86 -3.10 14.00 17.47
N ARG A 87 -4.15 14.54 16.85
CA ARG A 87 -4.34 14.49 15.40
C ARG A 87 -4.65 15.86 14.80
N ILE A 88 -4.17 16.04 13.57
CA ILE A 88 -4.58 17.15 12.69
C ILE A 88 -5.03 16.57 11.36
N SER A 89 -6.32 16.67 11.08
CA SER A 89 -6.91 16.25 9.81
C SER A 89 -8.08 17.18 9.42
N SER A 90 -8.72 16.90 8.30
CA SER A 90 -9.91 17.63 7.85
C SER A 90 -11.15 17.39 8.73
N ASN A 91 -11.13 16.39 9.60
CA ASN A 91 -12.25 16.06 10.48
C ASN A 91 -12.24 16.90 11.77
N GLU A 92 -11.09 17.45 12.17
CA GLU A 92 -10.97 18.31 13.34
C GLU A 92 -11.31 19.77 12.99
N SER A 93 -12.02 20.44 13.90
CA SER A 93 -12.26 21.88 13.81
C SER A 93 -10.95 22.67 13.93
N PRO A 94 -10.90 23.92 13.43
CA PRO A 94 -9.71 24.77 13.59
C PRO A 94 -9.26 24.92 15.05
N THR A 95 -10.20 24.98 15.99
CA THR A 95 -9.91 25.04 17.43
C THR A 95 -9.21 23.76 17.92
N GLN A 96 -9.73 22.59 17.57
CA GLN A 96 -9.11 21.32 17.93
C GLN A 96 -7.71 21.15 17.33
N GLN A 97 -7.52 21.59 16.08
CA GLN A 97 -6.20 21.57 15.44
C GLN A 97 -5.19 22.48 16.15
N ALA A 98 -5.60 23.68 16.56
CA ALA A 98 -4.74 24.60 17.33
C ALA A 98 -4.43 24.05 18.73
N GLU A 99 -5.39 23.38 19.35
CA GLU A 99 -5.21 22.71 20.64
C GLU A 99 -4.21 21.56 20.54
N ALA A 100 -4.28 20.74 19.49
CA ALA A 100 -3.31 19.67 19.22
C ALA A 100 -1.86 20.22 19.11
N ILE A 101 -1.64 21.31 18.37
CA ILE A 101 -0.33 21.98 18.30
C ILE A 101 0.12 22.48 19.68
N THR A 102 -0.80 22.99 20.48
CA THR A 102 -0.48 23.50 21.84
C THR A 102 -0.09 22.36 22.77
N GLU A 103 -0.82 21.22 22.73
CA GLU A 103 -0.49 20.04 23.54
C GLU A 103 0.91 19.50 23.24
N ILE A 104 1.30 19.42 21.95
CA ILE A 104 2.65 19.02 21.56
C ILE A 104 3.69 20.03 22.04
N ARG A 105 3.46 21.34 21.86
CA ARG A 105 4.38 22.41 22.26
C ARG A 105 4.64 22.42 23.76
N GLU A 106 3.63 22.14 24.56
CA GLU A 106 3.71 22.09 26.02
C GLU A 106 4.23 20.73 26.55
N GLY A 107 4.54 19.77 25.68
CA GLY A 107 4.99 18.43 26.04
C GLY A 107 3.91 17.56 26.70
N ARG A 108 2.63 17.90 26.51
CA ARG A 108 1.48 17.13 27.00
C ARG A 108 1.11 15.98 26.04
N ALA A 109 1.60 16.01 24.80
CA ALA A 109 1.51 14.93 23.83
C ALA A 109 2.85 14.73 23.12
N GLU A 110 3.16 13.49 22.79
CA GLU A 110 4.41 13.06 22.13
C GLU A 110 4.20 12.84 20.63
N PHE A 111 3.05 12.33 20.22
CA PHE A 111 2.77 11.97 18.83
C PHE A 111 1.79 12.94 18.19
N LEU A 112 2.20 13.51 17.06
CA LEU A 112 1.35 14.30 16.18
C LEU A 112 1.02 13.48 14.93
N PHE A 113 -0.19 12.95 14.83
CA PHE A 113 -0.69 12.33 13.60
C PHE A 113 -1.21 13.41 12.65
N ILE A 114 -0.75 13.34 11.40
CA ILE A 114 -1.12 14.33 10.37
C ILE A 114 -1.25 13.65 9.00
N THR A 115 -2.18 14.13 8.18
CA THR A 115 -2.28 13.66 6.79
C THR A 115 -1.34 14.46 5.88
N PRO A 116 -0.87 13.88 4.75
CA PRO A 116 -0.01 14.59 3.79
C PRO A 116 -0.63 15.90 3.30
N GLU A 117 -1.94 15.92 3.05
CA GLU A 117 -2.68 17.09 2.56
C GLU A 117 -2.65 18.25 3.58
N GLN A 118 -2.73 17.94 4.87
CA GLN A 118 -2.62 18.95 5.93
C GLN A 118 -1.19 19.49 6.02
N LEU A 119 -0.18 18.64 5.90
CA LEU A 119 1.22 19.05 5.94
C LEU A 119 1.62 19.87 4.70
N SER A 120 0.95 19.68 3.57
CA SER A 120 1.16 20.46 2.33
C SER A 120 0.68 21.91 2.43
N ASN A 121 -0.09 22.26 3.47
CA ASN A 121 -0.46 23.65 3.73
C ASN A 121 0.76 24.41 4.31
N PRO A 122 1.22 25.52 3.70
CA PRO A 122 2.42 26.24 4.13
C PRO A 122 2.34 26.75 5.58
N ASP A 123 1.17 27.22 6.03
CA ASP A 123 0.98 27.72 7.40
C ASP A 123 1.10 26.55 8.38
N ARG A 124 0.48 25.42 8.07
CA ARG A 124 0.56 24.20 8.87
C ARG A 124 1.98 23.65 8.93
N MET A 125 2.67 23.61 7.79
CA MET A 125 4.07 23.19 7.73
C MET A 125 4.95 24.07 8.63
N ALA A 126 4.76 25.39 8.63
CA ALA A 126 5.49 26.31 9.52
C ALA A 126 5.19 26.05 11.00
N GLU A 127 3.93 25.77 11.35
CA GLU A 127 3.55 25.39 12.72
C GLU A 127 4.23 24.10 13.17
N VAL A 128 4.22 23.06 12.33
CA VAL A 128 4.87 21.77 12.61
C VAL A 128 6.40 21.93 12.69
N ALA A 129 7.01 22.73 11.81
CA ALA A 129 8.44 23.02 11.85
C ALA A 129 8.86 23.70 13.17
N ALA A 130 8.02 24.62 13.69
CA ALA A 130 8.26 25.31 14.96
C ALA A 130 8.24 24.36 16.18
N LEU A 131 7.62 23.18 16.08
CA LEU A 131 7.65 22.14 17.11
C LEU A 131 9.01 21.43 17.18
N LYS A 132 9.86 21.57 16.16
CA LYS A 132 11.17 20.90 16.03
C LYS A 132 11.06 19.38 16.20
N PRO A 133 10.38 18.67 15.32
CA PRO A 133 10.18 17.23 15.42
C PRO A 133 11.51 16.48 15.58
N ALA A 134 11.56 15.54 16.48
CA ALA A 134 12.74 14.69 16.72
C ALA A 134 12.77 13.46 15.83
N LEU A 135 11.60 13.05 15.32
CA LEU A 135 11.39 11.87 14.47
C LEU A 135 10.20 12.11 13.53
N VAL A 136 10.28 11.61 12.29
CA VAL A 136 9.15 11.46 11.37
C VAL A 136 8.93 9.98 11.09
N ALA A 137 7.71 9.51 11.30
CA ALA A 137 7.27 8.19 10.89
C ALA A 137 6.30 8.34 9.71
N ILE A 138 6.53 7.59 8.63
CA ILE A 138 5.65 7.56 7.46
C ILE A 138 5.06 6.17 7.39
N ASP A 139 3.77 6.09 7.69
CA ASP A 139 3.01 4.83 7.59
C ASP A 139 2.49 4.66 6.16
N GLU A 140 2.35 3.40 5.73
CA GLU A 140 1.99 3.01 4.37
C GLU A 140 2.84 3.73 3.30
N ALA A 141 4.16 3.72 3.51
CA ALA A 141 5.11 4.45 2.67
C ALA A 141 5.07 4.05 1.18
N HIS A 142 4.53 2.85 0.85
CA HIS A 142 4.31 2.42 -0.53
C HIS A 142 3.38 3.37 -1.31
N CYS A 143 2.54 4.15 -0.63
CA CYS A 143 1.66 5.14 -1.25
C CYS A 143 2.41 6.24 -2.03
N ILE A 144 3.71 6.43 -1.78
CA ILE A 144 4.52 7.41 -2.53
C ILE A 144 4.90 6.94 -3.93
N SER A 145 4.88 5.63 -4.14
CA SER A 145 5.35 5.01 -5.37
C SER A 145 4.21 4.78 -6.36
N ALA A 146 4.37 5.22 -7.59
CA ALA A 146 3.48 4.85 -8.69
C ALA A 146 3.54 3.33 -9.00
N TRP A 147 4.58 2.66 -8.54
CA TRP A 147 4.74 1.21 -8.58
C TRP A 147 4.03 0.50 -7.41
N GLY A 148 3.55 1.23 -6.40
CA GLY A 148 2.74 0.72 -5.30
C GLY A 148 1.27 0.52 -5.69
N HIS A 149 0.56 -0.32 -4.98
CA HIS A 149 -0.86 -0.64 -5.28
C HIS A 149 -1.86 0.44 -4.86
N ASP A 150 -1.48 1.34 -3.95
CA ASP A 150 -2.32 2.47 -3.47
C ASP A 150 -1.56 3.80 -3.62
N PHE A 151 -1.16 4.10 -4.85
CA PHE A 151 -0.46 5.35 -5.13
C PHE A 151 -1.31 6.58 -4.76
N ARG A 152 -0.71 7.50 -4.01
CA ARG A 152 -1.34 8.74 -3.56
C ARG A 152 -0.49 9.94 -3.95
N PRO A 153 -0.98 10.80 -4.83
CA PRO A 153 -0.24 11.99 -5.27
C PRO A 153 0.24 12.88 -4.12
N ASP A 154 -0.56 13.01 -3.05
CA ASP A 154 -0.22 13.82 -1.90
C ASP A 154 1.07 13.34 -1.17
N TYR A 155 1.48 12.09 -1.37
CA TYR A 155 2.73 11.54 -0.86
C TYR A 155 3.97 12.01 -1.63
N LEU A 156 3.83 12.42 -2.89
CA LEU A 156 4.97 12.84 -3.73
C LEU A 156 5.73 14.04 -3.15
N ALA A 157 5.02 14.93 -2.48
CA ALA A 157 5.62 16.12 -1.87
C ALA A 157 6.34 15.83 -0.55
N LEU A 158 6.18 14.64 0.07
CA LEU A 158 6.65 14.37 1.42
C LEU A 158 8.14 14.59 1.61
N GLY A 159 8.99 14.23 0.63
CA GLY A 159 10.43 14.48 0.73
C GLY A 159 10.76 15.96 0.94
N HIS A 160 10.10 16.85 0.21
CA HIS A 160 10.23 18.30 0.37
C HIS A 160 9.63 18.81 1.68
N LEU A 161 8.47 18.28 2.08
CA LEU A 161 7.80 18.66 3.32
C LEU A 161 8.64 18.29 4.55
N ILE A 162 9.29 17.10 4.53
CA ILE A 162 10.21 16.65 5.57
C ILE A 162 11.43 17.57 5.68
N ASP A 163 11.99 18.01 4.54
CA ASP A 163 13.06 19.00 4.54
C ASP A 163 12.57 20.32 5.16
N GLY A 164 11.36 20.76 4.84
CA GLY A 164 10.73 21.99 5.36
C GLY A 164 10.51 22.01 6.86
N ILE A 165 10.31 20.86 7.51
CA ILE A 165 10.14 20.74 8.97
C ILE A 165 11.44 20.47 9.73
N GLY A 166 12.62 20.69 9.09
CA GLY A 166 13.92 20.60 9.73
C GLY A 166 14.63 19.26 9.54
N ARG A 167 14.14 18.39 8.68
CA ARG A 167 14.75 17.12 8.27
C ARG A 167 15.15 16.22 9.46
N PRO A 168 14.26 15.89 10.37
CA PRO A 168 14.53 14.87 11.39
C PRO A 168 14.78 13.49 10.76
N PRO A 169 15.31 12.50 11.49
CA PRO A 169 15.35 11.12 11.03
C PRO A 169 13.98 10.63 10.59
N VAL A 170 13.96 9.81 9.54
CA VAL A 170 12.72 9.30 8.93
C VAL A 170 12.64 7.78 9.08
N VAL A 171 11.48 7.30 9.51
CA VAL A 171 11.12 5.88 9.48
C VAL A 171 9.99 5.69 8.51
N ALA A 172 10.27 5.10 7.36
CA ALA A 172 9.26 4.72 6.38
C ALA A 172 8.84 3.26 6.63
N LEU A 173 7.54 3.04 6.76
CA LEU A 173 6.95 1.75 7.15
C LEU A 173 5.95 1.31 6.08
N THR A 174 6.00 0.06 5.67
CA THR A 174 4.99 -0.54 4.80
C THR A 174 4.86 -2.04 5.02
N ALA A 175 3.73 -2.60 4.59
CA ALA A 175 3.53 -4.05 4.58
C ALA A 175 4.07 -4.69 3.30
N THR A 176 4.07 -3.95 2.21
CA THR A 176 4.39 -4.42 0.86
C THR A 176 5.29 -3.42 0.16
N ALA A 177 6.43 -3.88 -0.32
CA ALA A 177 7.28 -3.11 -1.22
C ALA A 177 8.18 -4.08 -1.99
N SER A 178 7.92 -4.25 -3.28
CA SER A 178 8.85 -4.90 -4.20
C SER A 178 10.15 -4.08 -4.32
N PRO A 179 11.26 -4.64 -4.79
CA PRO A 179 12.53 -3.91 -4.89
C PRO A 179 12.39 -2.52 -5.52
N PRO A 180 11.72 -2.34 -6.67
CA PRO A 180 11.56 -1.01 -7.27
C PRO A 180 10.72 -0.04 -6.43
N VAL A 181 9.70 -0.56 -5.71
CA VAL A 181 8.92 0.27 -4.78
C VAL A 181 9.80 0.77 -3.64
N ARG A 182 10.73 -0.07 -3.15
CA ARG A 182 11.70 0.33 -2.12
C ARG A 182 12.63 1.44 -2.60
N ASP A 183 13.18 1.29 -3.81
CA ASP A 183 14.07 2.27 -4.42
C ASP A 183 13.35 3.61 -4.64
N ASP A 184 12.11 3.56 -5.12
CA ASP A 184 11.27 4.75 -5.32
C ASP A 184 10.91 5.43 -3.97
N ILE A 185 10.60 4.67 -2.92
CA ILE A 185 10.41 5.21 -1.56
C ILE A 185 11.66 5.93 -1.07
N ILE A 186 12.84 5.29 -1.20
CA ILE A 186 14.12 5.87 -0.78
C ILE A 186 14.39 7.18 -1.52
N ALA A 187 14.24 7.18 -2.85
CA ALA A 187 14.48 8.33 -3.69
C ALA A 187 13.52 9.48 -3.40
N ARG A 188 12.21 9.22 -3.39
CA ARG A 188 11.16 10.26 -3.23
C ARG A 188 11.11 10.84 -1.82
N LEU A 189 11.31 10.03 -0.78
CA LEU A 189 11.43 10.50 0.60
C LEU A 189 12.81 11.09 0.89
N ARG A 190 13.75 11.02 -0.06
CA ARG A 190 15.14 11.49 0.10
C ARG A 190 15.80 10.89 1.34
N LEU A 191 15.60 9.58 1.58
CA LEU A 191 16.19 8.90 2.72
C LEU A 191 17.73 8.91 2.59
N ARG A 192 18.41 9.21 3.70
CA ARG A 192 19.86 9.36 3.76
C ARG A 192 20.47 8.11 4.37
N ASP A 193 21.22 7.33 3.56
CA ASP A 193 21.86 6.07 3.99
C ASP A 193 20.93 5.24 4.92
N PRO A 194 19.72 4.87 4.43
CA PRO A 194 18.72 4.25 5.29
C PRO A 194 19.10 2.83 5.69
N GLU A 195 18.77 2.44 6.91
CA GLU A 195 18.71 1.03 7.26
C GLU A 195 17.52 0.39 6.59
N VAL A 196 17.74 -0.52 5.64
CA VAL A 196 16.67 -1.23 4.94
C VAL A 196 16.43 -2.58 5.62
N VAL A 197 15.24 -2.72 6.20
CA VAL A 197 14.82 -3.94 6.89
C VAL A 197 13.66 -4.56 6.13
N VAL A 198 13.91 -5.66 5.45
CA VAL A 198 12.88 -6.46 4.76
C VAL A 198 12.89 -7.84 5.36
N SER A 199 11.78 -8.33 5.86
CA SER A 199 11.73 -9.70 6.32
C SER A 199 10.35 -10.17 6.81
N GLY A 200 10.24 -11.49 6.88
CA GLY A 200 9.09 -12.14 7.49
C GLY A 200 7.84 -12.07 6.60
N LEU A 201 8.02 -11.94 5.30
CA LEU A 201 6.88 -11.98 4.36
C LEU A 201 6.29 -13.39 4.29
N ASP A 202 7.07 -14.43 4.57
CA ASP A 202 6.54 -15.79 4.69
C ASP A 202 5.57 -15.93 5.88
N ARG A 203 4.46 -16.60 5.62
CA ARG A 203 3.35 -16.82 6.56
C ARG A 203 3.01 -18.31 6.61
N PRO A 204 3.79 -19.15 7.31
CA PRO A 204 3.63 -20.61 7.29
C PRO A 204 2.30 -21.11 7.88
N ASN A 205 1.58 -20.26 8.60
CA ASN A 205 0.25 -20.57 9.11
C ASN A 205 -0.88 -20.32 8.10
N LEU A 206 -0.59 -19.76 6.92
CA LEU A 206 -1.58 -19.56 5.86
C LEU A 206 -1.51 -20.70 4.84
N PHE A 207 -2.60 -21.42 4.64
CA PHE A 207 -2.72 -22.34 3.52
C PHE A 207 -3.28 -21.59 2.31
N VAL A 208 -2.47 -21.45 1.25
CA VAL A 208 -2.82 -20.70 0.05
C VAL A 208 -3.32 -21.66 -1.03
N GLU A 209 -4.54 -21.43 -1.48
CA GLU A 209 -5.20 -22.22 -2.53
C GLU A 209 -5.71 -21.30 -3.64
N VAL A 210 -5.52 -21.73 -4.90
CA VAL A 210 -6.03 -21.01 -6.08
C VAL A 210 -6.81 -21.98 -6.96
N ALA A 211 -8.03 -21.59 -7.31
CA ALA A 211 -8.87 -22.36 -8.21
C ALA A 211 -9.34 -21.51 -9.38
N GLN A 212 -9.02 -21.94 -10.59
CA GLN A 212 -9.64 -21.41 -11.79
C GLN A 212 -11.04 -22.00 -11.93
N CYS A 213 -12.05 -21.13 -12.01
CA CYS A 213 -13.44 -21.51 -12.03
C CYS A 213 -14.00 -21.39 -13.44
N ALA A 214 -14.44 -22.49 -14.02
CA ALA A 214 -15.07 -22.47 -15.37
C ALA A 214 -16.48 -21.87 -15.38
N THR A 215 -17.18 -21.90 -14.23
CA THR A 215 -18.56 -21.42 -14.09
C THR A 215 -18.80 -20.78 -12.72
N GLU A 216 -19.81 -19.89 -12.65
CA GLU A 216 -20.26 -19.30 -11.39
C GLU A 216 -20.78 -20.35 -10.40
N ASP A 217 -21.41 -21.44 -10.88
CA ASP A 217 -21.88 -22.53 -10.01
C ASP A 217 -20.71 -23.29 -9.38
N TYR A 218 -19.60 -23.48 -10.09
CA TYR A 218 -18.40 -24.07 -9.53
C TYR A 218 -17.76 -23.14 -8.50
N ARG A 219 -17.66 -21.84 -8.80
CA ARG A 219 -17.16 -20.80 -7.89
C ARG A 219 -17.98 -20.78 -6.59
N TRP A 220 -19.31 -20.78 -6.69
CA TRP A 220 -20.24 -20.85 -5.57
C TRP A 220 -20.04 -22.10 -4.72
N ARG A 221 -20.00 -23.29 -5.34
CA ARG A 221 -19.81 -24.55 -4.59
C ARG A 221 -18.48 -24.57 -3.83
N ARG A 222 -17.40 -24.03 -4.40
CA ARG A 222 -16.11 -23.93 -3.73
C ARG A 222 -16.16 -23.00 -2.52
N LEU A 223 -16.84 -21.86 -2.66
CA LEU A 223 -17.06 -20.93 -1.54
C LEU A 223 -17.85 -21.61 -0.43
N ILE A 224 -18.98 -22.23 -0.74
CA ILE A 224 -19.84 -22.90 0.26
C ILE A 224 -19.11 -24.05 0.96
N ALA A 225 -18.30 -24.82 0.24
CA ALA A 225 -17.50 -25.89 0.85
C ALA A 225 -16.54 -25.34 1.92
N LEU A 226 -15.86 -24.20 1.66
CA LEU A 226 -15.01 -23.57 2.65
C LEU A 226 -15.82 -23.08 3.87
N LEU A 227 -16.97 -22.43 3.65
CA LEU A 227 -17.80 -21.90 4.74
C LEU A 227 -18.43 -23.00 5.60
N SER A 228 -18.71 -24.16 5.01
CA SER A 228 -19.22 -25.32 5.75
C SER A 228 -18.15 -26.02 6.59
N ASP A 229 -16.89 -25.89 6.20
CA ASP A 229 -15.75 -26.49 6.92
C ASP A 229 -15.23 -25.59 8.04
N ASP A 230 -15.47 -24.28 7.98
CA ASP A 230 -14.88 -23.33 8.92
C ASP A 230 -15.87 -22.19 9.26
N GLU A 231 -16.50 -22.29 10.42
CA GLU A 231 -17.47 -21.30 10.93
C GLU A 231 -16.82 -20.06 11.58
N ARG A 232 -15.49 -20.04 11.70
CA ARG A 232 -14.76 -18.90 12.26
C ARG A 232 -14.88 -17.67 11.33
N PRO A 233 -14.67 -16.44 11.86
CA PRO A 233 -14.85 -15.23 11.07
C PRO A 233 -13.88 -15.12 9.89
N GLY A 234 -14.38 -14.57 8.78
CA GLY A 234 -13.57 -14.36 7.59
C GLY A 234 -14.06 -13.24 6.69
N ILE A 235 -13.28 -12.99 5.65
CA ILE A 235 -13.52 -11.91 4.68
C ILE A 235 -13.60 -12.49 3.27
N ILE A 236 -14.59 -12.03 2.51
CA ILE A 236 -14.73 -12.33 1.07
C ILE A 236 -14.53 -11.03 0.29
N TYR A 237 -13.47 -10.97 -0.50
CA TYR A 237 -13.20 -9.85 -1.39
C TYR A 237 -13.89 -10.02 -2.74
N VAL A 238 -14.55 -8.96 -3.19
CA VAL A 238 -15.26 -8.89 -4.47
C VAL A 238 -14.90 -7.61 -5.22
N PRO A 239 -14.95 -7.59 -6.56
CA PRO A 239 -14.42 -6.47 -7.35
C PRO A 239 -15.32 -5.22 -7.36
N THR A 240 -16.63 -5.35 -7.08
CA THR A 240 -17.58 -4.23 -7.20
C THR A 240 -18.49 -4.11 -5.99
N ARG A 241 -19.03 -2.89 -5.77
CA ARG A 241 -20.01 -2.61 -4.73
C ARG A 241 -21.26 -3.48 -4.88
N ARG A 242 -21.78 -3.57 -6.10
CA ARG A 242 -22.94 -4.40 -6.43
C ARG A 242 -22.70 -5.88 -6.12
N ALA A 243 -21.52 -6.41 -6.48
CA ALA A 243 -21.16 -7.78 -6.14
C ALA A 243 -21.10 -8.03 -4.63
N ALA A 244 -20.67 -7.02 -3.83
CA ALA A 244 -20.66 -7.14 -2.38
C ALA A 244 -22.08 -7.26 -1.80
N GLU A 245 -22.99 -6.42 -2.25
CA GLU A 245 -24.40 -6.44 -1.83
C GLU A 245 -25.11 -7.74 -2.25
N GLU A 246 -24.97 -8.13 -3.53
CA GLU A 246 -25.59 -9.34 -4.09
C GLU A 246 -25.07 -10.62 -3.42
N LEU A 247 -23.75 -10.73 -3.23
CA LEU A 247 -23.15 -11.91 -2.61
C LEU A 247 -23.52 -12.04 -1.13
N ALA A 248 -23.51 -10.94 -0.36
CA ALA A 248 -23.90 -10.96 1.04
C ALA A 248 -25.37 -11.39 1.23
N THR A 249 -26.27 -10.89 0.37
CA THR A 249 -27.69 -11.31 0.36
C THR A 249 -27.79 -12.81 0.04
N ARG A 250 -27.14 -13.27 -1.03
CA ARG A 250 -27.17 -14.69 -1.45
C ARG A 250 -26.63 -15.63 -0.37
N LEU A 251 -25.59 -15.23 0.36
CA LEU A 251 -25.04 -16.01 1.47
C LEU A 251 -26.02 -16.08 2.62
N THR A 252 -26.64 -14.97 2.99
CA THR A 252 -27.62 -14.91 4.07
C THR A 252 -28.84 -15.78 3.76
N ASP A 253 -29.35 -15.75 2.52
CA ASP A 253 -30.45 -16.60 2.05
C ASP A 253 -30.08 -18.09 2.05
N ALA A 254 -28.80 -18.41 1.89
CA ALA A 254 -28.27 -19.77 1.98
C ALA A 254 -27.95 -20.23 3.42
N GLY A 255 -28.24 -19.39 4.44
CA GLY A 255 -28.03 -19.73 5.85
C GLY A 255 -26.65 -19.33 6.42
N TYR A 256 -25.85 -18.56 5.67
CA TYR A 256 -24.57 -18.03 6.12
C TYR A 256 -24.69 -16.54 6.43
N PRO A 257 -24.74 -16.11 7.71
CA PRO A 257 -24.94 -14.72 8.09
C PRO A 257 -23.78 -13.85 7.57
N ALA A 258 -24.03 -13.03 6.58
CA ALA A 258 -23.03 -12.17 5.94
C ALA A 258 -23.48 -10.71 5.90
N GLN A 259 -22.52 -9.79 6.02
CA GLN A 259 -22.74 -8.37 5.83
C GLN A 259 -21.82 -7.86 4.72
N PHE A 260 -22.23 -6.79 4.02
CA PHE A 260 -21.41 -6.19 2.97
C PHE A 260 -20.77 -4.87 3.41
N TYR A 261 -19.56 -4.60 2.87
CA TYR A 261 -18.82 -3.36 3.14
C TYR A 261 -18.20 -2.80 1.86
N HIS A 262 -18.47 -1.53 1.56
CA HIS A 262 -17.84 -0.83 0.43
C HIS A 262 -17.83 0.69 0.61
N GLY A 263 -16.98 1.38 -0.15
CA GLY A 263 -16.80 2.84 -0.06
C GLY A 263 -18.02 3.69 -0.47
N GLY A 264 -19.10 3.09 -0.98
CA GLY A 264 -20.37 3.78 -1.29
C GLY A 264 -21.32 3.91 -0.10
N MET A 265 -21.05 3.21 1.01
CA MET A 265 -21.87 3.28 2.22
C MET A 265 -21.64 4.60 2.97
N ALA A 266 -22.65 5.04 3.74
CA ALA A 266 -22.51 6.17 4.65
C ALA A 266 -21.42 5.91 5.69
N THR A 267 -20.69 6.97 6.08
CA THR A 267 -19.54 6.86 7.01
C THR A 267 -19.95 6.24 8.35
N GLY A 268 -21.12 6.61 8.91
CA GLY A 268 -21.64 6.02 10.16
C GLY A 268 -21.88 4.53 10.05
N ALA A 269 -22.58 4.09 8.99
CA ALA A 269 -22.85 2.66 8.75
C ALA A 269 -21.56 1.84 8.57
N ARG A 270 -20.54 2.40 7.92
CA ARG A 270 -19.22 1.76 7.79
C ARG A 270 -18.54 1.58 9.14
N HIS A 271 -18.63 2.59 10.00
CA HIS A 271 -18.04 2.54 11.34
C HIS A 271 -18.75 1.50 12.22
N GLU A 272 -20.08 1.53 12.27
CA GLU A 272 -20.88 0.55 13.03
C GLU A 272 -20.60 -0.89 12.60
N LEU A 273 -20.53 -1.14 11.29
CA LEU A 273 -20.24 -2.45 10.76
C LEU A 273 -18.81 -2.91 11.03
N HIS A 274 -17.84 -1.99 10.99
CA HIS A 274 -16.46 -2.27 11.36
C HIS A 274 -16.37 -2.72 12.82
N GLU A 275 -16.97 -1.97 13.75
CA GLU A 275 -17.01 -2.31 15.17
C GLU A 275 -17.71 -3.65 15.42
N ALA A 276 -18.84 -3.90 14.74
CA ALA A 276 -19.56 -5.17 14.83
C ALA A 276 -18.70 -6.37 14.36
N PHE A 277 -17.92 -6.18 13.29
CA PHE A 277 -16.99 -7.20 12.81
C PHE A 277 -15.84 -7.45 13.80
N LEU A 278 -15.27 -6.38 14.37
CA LEU A 278 -14.24 -6.51 15.41
C LEU A 278 -14.76 -7.23 16.67
N ALA A 279 -16.01 -6.99 17.02
CA ALA A 279 -16.68 -7.60 18.18
C ALA A 279 -17.24 -9.02 17.94
N ASP A 280 -16.88 -9.69 16.84
CA ASP A 280 -17.39 -11.02 16.44
C ASP A 280 -18.91 -11.12 16.22
N GLN A 281 -19.61 -9.97 16.04
CA GLN A 281 -21.05 -9.95 15.76
C GLN A 281 -21.39 -10.23 14.30
N VAL A 282 -20.41 -10.08 13.41
CA VAL A 282 -20.50 -10.35 11.98
C VAL A 282 -19.46 -11.42 11.63
N PRO A 283 -19.86 -12.67 11.37
CA PRO A 283 -18.91 -13.74 11.05
C PRO A 283 -18.35 -13.65 9.62
N ILE A 284 -19.14 -13.16 8.66
CA ILE A 284 -18.74 -13.09 7.25
C ILE A 284 -18.85 -11.66 6.76
N MET A 285 -17.72 -11.08 6.37
CA MET A 285 -17.67 -9.77 5.75
C MET A 285 -17.43 -9.90 4.23
N VAL A 286 -18.41 -9.50 3.41
CA VAL A 286 -18.25 -9.43 1.95
C VAL A 286 -17.88 -8.00 1.58
N ALA A 287 -16.70 -7.79 1.02
CA ALA A 287 -16.18 -6.44 0.88
C ALA A 287 -15.47 -6.18 -0.44
N THR A 288 -15.45 -4.93 -0.85
CA THR A 288 -14.47 -4.43 -1.83
C THR A 288 -13.14 -4.13 -1.11
N SER A 289 -12.08 -3.80 -1.86
CA SER A 289 -10.79 -3.34 -1.30
C SER A 289 -10.91 -2.16 -0.33
N ALA A 290 -12.08 -1.47 -0.28
CA ALA A 290 -12.37 -0.44 0.72
C ALA A 290 -12.39 -0.97 2.17
N PHE A 291 -12.64 -2.28 2.36
CA PHE A 291 -12.49 -2.97 3.65
C PHE A 291 -11.07 -3.54 3.72
N GLY A 292 -10.12 -2.65 3.88
CA GLY A 292 -8.73 -3.03 3.73
C GLY A 292 -7.85 -2.45 4.84
N MET A 293 -7.32 -1.28 4.63
CA MET A 293 -6.39 -0.65 5.56
C MET A 293 -7.05 -0.34 6.92
N GLY A 294 -6.35 -0.65 8.01
CA GLY A 294 -6.82 -0.36 9.37
C GLY A 294 -7.54 -1.50 10.09
N ILE A 295 -7.82 -2.64 9.45
CA ILE A 295 -8.44 -3.76 10.14
C ILE A 295 -7.39 -4.56 10.92
N ASP A 296 -7.46 -4.49 12.24
CA ASP A 296 -6.58 -5.26 13.15
C ASP A 296 -7.37 -6.27 13.99
N LYS A 297 -8.03 -7.22 13.31
CA LYS A 297 -8.72 -8.34 13.92
C LYS A 297 -7.82 -9.58 13.88
N PRO A 298 -7.42 -10.15 15.05
CA PRO A 298 -6.44 -11.23 15.09
C PRO A 298 -6.99 -12.58 14.61
N ASN A 299 -8.26 -12.84 14.83
CA ASN A 299 -8.89 -14.16 14.66
C ASN A 299 -9.61 -14.37 13.31
N ILE A 300 -9.21 -13.65 12.25
CA ILE A 300 -9.72 -13.93 10.90
C ILE A 300 -9.14 -15.26 10.44
N ALA A 301 -9.99 -16.27 10.27
CA ALA A 301 -9.57 -17.63 9.97
C ALA A 301 -9.41 -17.89 8.48
N TRP A 302 -10.10 -17.12 7.64
CA TRP A 302 -10.00 -17.29 6.19
C TRP A 302 -10.23 -15.97 5.44
N VAL A 303 -9.60 -15.90 4.25
CA VAL A 303 -9.80 -14.83 3.28
C VAL A 303 -10.07 -15.46 1.92
N VAL A 304 -11.16 -15.05 1.29
CA VAL A 304 -11.56 -15.52 -0.04
C VAL A 304 -11.56 -14.36 -1.02
N HIS A 305 -10.99 -14.55 -2.21
CA HIS A 305 -11.14 -13.64 -3.33
C HIS A 305 -12.06 -14.27 -4.37
N MET A 306 -13.15 -13.58 -4.71
CA MET A 306 -14.13 -14.02 -5.72
C MET A 306 -13.79 -13.57 -7.14
N ALA A 307 -12.66 -12.89 -7.31
CA ALA A 307 -12.12 -12.49 -8.60
C ALA A 307 -10.60 -12.27 -8.45
N LEU A 308 -9.90 -12.20 -9.59
CA LEU A 308 -8.48 -11.89 -9.60
C LEU A 308 -8.24 -10.47 -9.03
N PRO A 309 -7.42 -10.30 -7.98
CA PRO A 309 -6.97 -8.99 -7.53
C PRO A 309 -6.20 -8.21 -8.62
N ASP A 310 -6.06 -6.90 -8.46
CA ASP A 310 -5.38 -6.03 -9.43
C ASP A 310 -3.85 -6.24 -9.45
N SER A 311 -3.29 -6.73 -8.34
CA SER A 311 -1.85 -6.90 -8.18
C SER A 311 -1.50 -7.94 -7.11
N PRO A 312 -0.28 -8.51 -7.15
CA PRO A 312 0.25 -9.32 -6.06
C PRO A 312 0.38 -8.54 -4.74
N ASP A 313 0.61 -7.22 -4.80
CA ASP A 313 0.69 -6.35 -3.62
C ASP A 313 -0.66 -6.27 -2.88
N SER A 314 -1.75 -5.98 -3.60
CA SER A 314 -3.11 -5.96 -3.04
C SER A 314 -3.48 -7.33 -2.48
N TYR A 315 -3.22 -8.38 -3.26
CA TYR A 315 -3.46 -9.75 -2.81
C TYR A 315 -2.75 -10.08 -1.51
N PHE A 316 -1.43 -9.80 -1.43
CA PHE A 316 -0.62 -10.07 -0.24
C PHE A 316 -1.09 -9.27 0.98
N GLN A 317 -1.48 -8.02 0.79
CA GLN A 317 -2.01 -7.18 1.87
C GLN A 317 -3.36 -7.71 2.40
N GLU A 318 -4.23 -8.18 1.50
CA GLU A 318 -5.55 -8.70 1.83
C GLU A 318 -5.47 -10.07 2.51
N ILE A 319 -4.66 -11.01 2.00
CA ILE A 319 -4.45 -12.31 2.65
C ILE A 319 -3.72 -12.19 3.98
N GLY A 320 -2.87 -11.16 4.14
CA GLY A 320 -2.14 -10.86 5.37
C GLY A 320 -3.05 -10.52 6.57
N ARG A 321 -4.38 -10.42 6.37
CA ARG A 321 -5.36 -10.24 7.44
C ARG A 321 -5.68 -11.55 8.16
N ALA A 322 -5.59 -12.67 7.46
CA ALA A 322 -5.87 -13.98 8.03
C ALA A 322 -4.77 -14.43 9.02
N GLY A 323 -5.14 -15.13 10.07
CA GLY A 323 -4.24 -15.82 10.98
C GLY A 323 -3.22 -14.91 11.69
N ARG A 324 -3.57 -13.70 12.06
CA ARG A 324 -2.66 -12.80 12.81
C ARG A 324 -2.35 -13.28 14.21
N ASP A 325 -3.23 -14.06 14.78
CA ASP A 325 -3.05 -14.75 16.05
C ASP A 325 -2.06 -15.94 15.99
N GLY A 326 -1.57 -16.27 14.79
CA GLY A 326 -0.68 -17.39 14.53
C GLY A 326 -1.39 -18.73 14.37
N GLN A 327 -2.72 -18.76 14.46
CA GLN A 327 -3.49 -19.99 14.21
C GLN A 327 -3.51 -20.30 12.71
N PRO A 328 -3.71 -21.59 12.33
CA PRO A 328 -3.92 -21.97 10.95
C PRO A 328 -5.08 -21.22 10.32
N ALA A 329 -4.85 -20.66 9.14
CA ALA A 329 -5.83 -19.90 8.38
C ALA A 329 -5.79 -20.27 6.89
N ARG A 330 -6.91 -20.12 6.19
CA ARG A 330 -7.08 -20.49 4.79
C ARG A 330 -7.19 -19.24 3.91
N VAL A 331 -6.53 -19.29 2.76
CA VAL A 331 -6.61 -18.27 1.72
C VAL A 331 -7.06 -18.95 0.44
N LEU A 332 -8.18 -18.51 -0.13
CA LEU A 332 -8.76 -19.10 -1.32
C LEU A 332 -8.98 -18.03 -2.40
N LEU A 333 -8.33 -18.19 -3.54
CA LEU A 333 -8.56 -17.36 -4.73
C LEU A 333 -9.42 -18.15 -5.74
N LEU A 334 -10.63 -17.67 -5.98
CA LEU A 334 -11.58 -18.21 -6.96
C LEU A 334 -11.65 -17.24 -8.14
N TRP A 335 -11.03 -17.56 -9.26
CA TRP A 335 -10.92 -16.65 -10.38
C TRP A 335 -11.39 -17.25 -11.71
N GLN A 336 -11.72 -16.38 -12.65
CA GLN A 336 -12.08 -16.71 -14.03
C GLN A 336 -11.22 -15.90 -15.01
N ALA A 337 -11.06 -16.38 -16.23
CA ALA A 337 -10.26 -15.68 -17.24
C ALA A 337 -10.80 -14.26 -17.55
N GLU A 338 -12.12 -14.09 -17.45
CA GLU A 338 -12.84 -12.83 -17.66
C GLU A 338 -12.48 -11.76 -16.62
N ASP A 339 -12.03 -12.16 -15.42
CA ASP A 339 -11.63 -11.23 -14.34
C ASP A 339 -10.49 -10.30 -14.79
N VAL A 340 -9.59 -10.78 -15.66
CA VAL A 340 -8.51 -9.98 -16.25
C VAL A 340 -9.07 -8.79 -17.06
N GLY A 341 -10.15 -9.03 -17.82
CA GLY A 341 -10.85 -7.98 -18.55
C GLY A 341 -11.44 -6.91 -17.63
N LEU A 342 -12.00 -7.34 -16.51
CA LEU A 342 -12.56 -6.44 -15.50
C LEU A 342 -11.46 -5.55 -14.87
N GLN A 343 -10.31 -6.12 -14.52
CA GLN A 343 -9.17 -5.34 -13.98
C GLN A 343 -8.63 -4.32 -15.00
N ARG A 344 -8.54 -4.70 -16.27
CA ARG A 344 -8.17 -3.78 -17.36
C ARG A 344 -9.18 -2.64 -17.52
N PHE A 345 -10.46 -2.91 -17.36
CA PHE A 345 -11.50 -1.87 -17.36
C PHE A 345 -11.35 -0.89 -16.18
N PHE A 346 -11.04 -1.39 -14.98
CA PHE A 346 -10.84 -0.54 -13.80
C PHE A 346 -9.55 0.29 -13.86
N SER A 347 -8.55 -0.11 -14.63
CA SER A 347 -7.34 0.70 -14.82
C SER A 347 -7.60 2.05 -15.52
N GLY A 348 -8.81 2.27 -16.00
CA GLY A 348 -9.27 3.53 -16.59
C GLY A 348 -8.79 3.76 -18.01
N GLY A 349 -9.39 4.77 -18.65
CA GLY A 349 -8.95 5.29 -19.95
C GLY A 349 -7.82 6.33 -19.78
N LEU A 350 -7.13 6.60 -20.88
CA LEU A 350 -6.17 7.70 -20.94
C LEU A 350 -6.90 9.05 -20.83
N PRO A 351 -6.25 10.07 -20.26
CA PRO A 351 -6.82 11.41 -20.18
C PRO A 351 -6.93 12.04 -21.59
N ASP A 352 -7.90 12.93 -21.75
CA ASP A 352 -8.02 13.74 -22.94
C ASP A 352 -6.96 14.85 -22.94
N VAL A 353 -6.15 14.89 -23.99
CA VAL A 353 -5.02 15.82 -24.09
C VAL A 353 -5.46 17.29 -24.22
N ASP A 354 -6.61 17.54 -24.86
CA ASP A 354 -7.15 18.88 -25.01
C ASP A 354 -7.68 19.42 -23.68
N GLU A 355 -8.41 18.58 -22.92
CA GLU A 355 -8.84 18.95 -21.57
C GLU A 355 -7.65 19.19 -20.61
N LEU A 356 -6.58 18.38 -20.69
CA LEU A 356 -5.35 18.60 -19.91
C LEU A 356 -4.69 19.93 -20.26
N ARG A 357 -4.59 20.24 -21.57
CA ARG A 357 -4.01 21.50 -22.06
C ARG A 357 -4.81 22.70 -21.57
N ASP A 358 -6.15 22.63 -21.66
CA ASP A 358 -7.03 23.70 -21.27
C ASP A 358 -6.97 23.94 -19.74
N LEU A 359 -6.92 22.88 -18.95
CA LEU A 359 -6.73 22.97 -17.48
C LEU A 359 -5.36 23.58 -17.14
N ALA A 360 -4.27 23.16 -17.79
CA ALA A 360 -2.95 23.74 -17.59
C ALA A 360 -2.92 25.24 -17.96
N ALA A 361 -3.60 25.64 -19.05
CA ALA A 361 -3.73 27.02 -19.46
C ALA A 361 -4.50 27.87 -18.41
N LEU A 362 -5.55 27.33 -17.82
CA LEU A 362 -6.30 27.98 -16.73
C LEU A 362 -5.42 28.21 -15.50
N LEU A 363 -4.68 27.19 -15.06
CA LEU A 363 -3.80 27.27 -13.88
C LEU A 363 -2.65 28.28 -14.08
N ARG A 364 -2.16 28.47 -15.31
CA ARG A 364 -1.19 29.51 -15.64
C ARG A 364 -1.73 30.93 -15.58
N LYS A 365 -3.01 31.13 -15.92
CA LYS A 365 -3.64 32.46 -15.89
C LYS A 365 -3.85 32.93 -14.47
N LYS A 366 -4.37 32.06 -13.59
CA LYS A 366 -4.71 32.41 -12.20
C LYS A 366 -4.86 31.18 -11.33
N PRO A 367 -4.27 31.15 -10.12
CA PRO A 367 -4.56 30.10 -9.14
C PRO A 367 -6.05 30.05 -8.80
N ALA A 368 -6.62 28.84 -8.75
CA ALA A 368 -8.02 28.62 -8.52
C ALA A 368 -8.27 27.45 -7.53
N THR A 369 -9.40 27.45 -6.86
CA THR A 369 -9.84 26.32 -6.03
C THR A 369 -10.39 25.18 -6.90
N LYS A 370 -10.45 23.95 -6.35
CA LYS A 370 -11.06 22.81 -7.07
C LYS A 370 -12.52 23.09 -7.48
N THR A 371 -13.27 23.86 -6.69
CA THR A 371 -14.65 24.26 -7.00
C THR A 371 -14.68 25.19 -8.21
N GLU A 372 -13.88 26.28 -8.20
CA GLU A 372 -13.78 27.22 -9.33
C GLU A 372 -13.33 26.50 -10.63
N LEU A 373 -12.40 25.55 -10.53
CA LEU A 373 -11.94 24.77 -11.69
C LEU A 373 -13.05 23.87 -12.24
N ARG A 374 -13.83 23.22 -11.37
CA ARG A 374 -14.98 22.40 -11.79
C ARG A 374 -16.05 23.21 -12.53
N GLU A 375 -16.39 24.38 -12.00
CA GLU A 375 -17.36 25.30 -12.60
C GLU A 375 -16.89 25.80 -13.97
N THR A 376 -15.57 26.05 -14.11
CA THR A 376 -15.00 26.57 -15.37
C THR A 376 -14.82 25.47 -16.42
N THR A 377 -14.40 24.28 -16.04
CA THR A 377 -14.06 23.18 -16.98
C THR A 377 -15.21 22.22 -17.22
N GLY A 378 -16.20 22.17 -16.34
CA GLY A 378 -17.28 21.16 -16.37
C GLY A 378 -16.82 19.74 -15.98
N LEU A 379 -15.56 19.54 -15.59
CA LEU A 379 -15.02 18.24 -15.21
C LEU A 379 -15.62 17.73 -13.91
N GLY A 380 -15.96 16.45 -13.87
CA GLY A 380 -16.39 15.80 -12.64
C GLY A 380 -15.29 15.73 -11.60
N PRO A 381 -15.62 15.61 -10.30
CA PRO A 381 -14.63 15.69 -9.21
C PRO A 381 -13.47 14.69 -9.33
N ARG A 382 -13.76 13.46 -9.73
CA ARG A 382 -12.76 12.39 -9.90
C ARG A 382 -11.82 12.69 -11.07
N LYS A 383 -12.37 13.08 -12.22
CA LYS A 383 -11.60 13.40 -13.43
C LYS A 383 -10.70 14.61 -13.21
N LEU A 384 -11.24 15.68 -12.62
CA LEU A 384 -10.44 16.85 -12.26
C LEU A 384 -9.31 16.50 -11.28
N GLY A 385 -9.58 15.69 -10.25
CA GLY A 385 -8.55 15.23 -9.31
C GLY A 385 -7.41 14.49 -10.02
N GLN A 386 -7.75 13.57 -10.92
CA GLN A 386 -6.77 12.82 -11.73
C GLN A 386 -5.93 13.76 -12.60
N TYR A 387 -6.54 14.70 -13.30
CA TYR A 387 -5.84 15.63 -14.18
C TYR A 387 -4.92 16.58 -13.42
N LEU A 388 -5.37 17.11 -12.29
CA LEU A 388 -4.53 17.93 -11.41
C LEU A 388 -3.32 17.14 -10.91
N SER A 389 -3.51 15.90 -10.50
CA SER A 389 -2.41 15.03 -10.06
C SER A 389 -1.38 14.80 -11.17
N LEU A 390 -1.80 14.53 -12.40
CA LEU A 390 -0.90 14.37 -13.54
C LEU A 390 -0.14 15.66 -13.84
N LEU A 391 -0.82 16.81 -13.81
CA LEU A 391 -0.17 18.12 -14.02
C LEU A 391 0.81 18.48 -12.89
N GLU A 392 0.52 18.10 -11.65
CA GLU A 392 1.46 18.25 -10.52
C GLU A 392 2.71 17.39 -10.71
N GLN A 393 2.56 16.15 -11.15
CA GLN A 393 3.69 15.23 -11.39
C GLN A 393 4.64 15.74 -12.48
N VAL A 394 4.12 16.41 -13.49
CA VAL A 394 4.94 16.99 -14.59
C VAL A 394 5.35 18.44 -14.32
N GLY A 395 5.16 18.96 -13.11
CA GLY A 395 5.55 20.30 -12.71
C GLY A 395 4.75 21.42 -13.39
N ALA A 396 3.52 21.14 -13.81
CA ALA A 396 2.62 22.11 -14.42
C ALA A 396 1.55 22.67 -13.46
N ALA A 397 1.41 22.06 -12.28
CA ALA A 397 0.54 22.50 -11.20
C ALA A 397 1.25 22.39 -9.86
N GLU A 398 0.89 23.25 -8.91
CA GLU A 398 1.34 23.16 -7.52
C GLU A 398 0.29 23.72 -6.56
N PRO A 399 0.19 23.20 -5.32
CA PRO A 399 -0.64 23.77 -4.27
C PRO A 399 -0.22 25.20 -3.93
N ARG A 400 -1.19 26.06 -3.66
CA ARG A 400 -1.01 27.46 -3.23
C ARG A 400 -1.80 27.72 -1.94
N ALA A 401 -1.50 28.83 -1.28
CA ALA A 401 -2.25 29.25 -0.09
C ALA A 401 -3.78 29.30 -0.34
N ARG A 402 -4.57 29.13 0.72
CA ARG A 402 -6.04 29.14 0.70
C ARG A 402 -6.65 28.07 -0.21
N GLN A 403 -6.08 26.86 -0.22
CA GLN A 403 -6.55 25.69 -1.01
C GLN A 403 -6.66 25.95 -2.53
N ARG A 404 -5.87 26.89 -3.05
CA ARG A 404 -5.76 27.14 -4.48
C ARG A 404 -4.70 26.27 -5.11
N ILE A 405 -4.83 26.03 -6.40
CA ILE A 405 -3.86 25.33 -7.24
C ILE A 405 -3.49 26.28 -8.36
N GLY A 406 -2.22 26.38 -8.69
CA GLY A 406 -1.74 27.26 -9.74
C GLY A 406 -0.49 26.70 -10.40
N ALA A 407 -0.08 27.26 -11.51
CA ALA A 407 1.16 26.86 -12.18
C ALA A 407 2.40 27.37 -11.41
N PRO A 408 3.48 26.57 -11.30
CA PRO A 408 4.78 27.04 -10.83
C PRO A 408 5.34 28.17 -11.70
N ARG A 409 6.30 28.93 -11.15
CA ARG A 409 6.93 30.04 -11.87
C ARG A 409 7.60 29.60 -13.19
N TYR A 410 8.19 28.41 -13.21
CA TYR A 410 8.87 27.82 -14.36
C TYR A 410 8.09 26.63 -14.93
N SER A 411 6.76 26.74 -14.95
CA SER A 411 5.89 25.70 -15.50
C SER A 411 6.10 25.51 -17.00
N PRO A 412 6.06 24.29 -17.53
CA PRO A 412 6.07 24.01 -18.96
C PRO A 412 4.89 24.72 -19.67
N THR A 413 4.96 24.85 -20.99
CA THR A 413 3.82 25.39 -21.74
C THR A 413 2.59 24.47 -21.57
N PRO A 414 1.36 24.98 -21.74
CA PRO A 414 0.17 24.12 -21.61
C PRO A 414 0.19 22.91 -22.54
N THR A 415 0.74 23.05 -23.76
CA THR A 415 0.88 21.96 -24.72
C THR A 415 1.91 20.94 -24.27
N ASP A 416 3.09 21.38 -23.81
CA ASP A 416 4.13 20.48 -23.31
C ASP A 416 3.69 19.79 -22.02
N ALA A 417 2.98 20.50 -21.14
CA ALA A 417 2.41 19.96 -19.91
C ALA A 417 1.39 18.86 -20.20
N ALA A 418 0.49 19.06 -21.16
CA ALA A 418 -0.51 18.07 -21.55
C ALA A 418 0.13 16.83 -22.19
N ALA A 419 1.13 17.02 -23.06
CA ALA A 419 1.87 15.91 -23.66
C ALA A 419 2.63 15.09 -22.61
N ALA A 420 3.33 15.75 -21.69
CA ALA A 420 4.04 15.09 -20.59
C ALA A 420 3.08 14.37 -19.63
N ALA A 421 1.91 14.97 -19.31
CA ALA A 421 0.90 14.37 -18.47
C ALA A 421 0.24 13.13 -19.12
N LEU A 422 0.03 13.17 -20.44
CA LEU A 422 -0.45 12.00 -21.19
C LEU A 422 0.58 10.86 -21.16
N ALA A 423 1.87 11.15 -21.44
CA ALA A 423 2.94 10.16 -21.39
C ALA A 423 3.07 9.53 -19.99
N GLU A 424 2.93 10.32 -18.92
CA GLU A 424 2.92 9.83 -17.57
C GLU A 424 1.70 8.91 -17.28
N ALA A 425 0.53 9.28 -17.78
CA ALA A 425 -0.67 8.44 -17.66
C ALA A 425 -0.54 7.11 -18.42
N GLU A 426 0.07 7.11 -19.61
CA GLU A 426 0.36 5.91 -20.40
C GLU A 426 1.35 4.99 -19.66
N ARG A 427 2.40 5.58 -19.07
CA ARG A 427 3.36 4.83 -18.24
C ARG A 427 2.68 4.19 -17.03
N GLN A 428 1.87 4.94 -16.28
CA GLN A 428 1.11 4.42 -15.13
C GLN A 428 0.15 3.30 -15.53
N GLN A 429 -0.54 3.44 -16.68
CA GLN A 429 -1.44 2.40 -17.19
C GLN A 429 -0.66 1.13 -17.57
N THR A 430 0.51 1.28 -18.19
CA THR A 430 1.39 0.15 -18.56
C THR A 430 1.84 -0.61 -17.31
N VAL A 431 2.27 0.10 -16.28
CA VAL A 431 2.64 -0.48 -14.97
C VAL A 431 1.46 -1.22 -14.34
N THR A 432 0.28 -0.61 -14.32
CA THR A 432 -0.91 -1.23 -13.74
C THR A 432 -1.30 -2.52 -14.48
N ARG A 433 -1.23 -2.51 -15.80
CA ARG A 433 -1.49 -3.72 -16.62
C ARG A 433 -0.47 -4.82 -16.34
N SER A 434 0.81 -4.47 -16.26
CA SER A 434 1.85 -5.46 -15.97
C SER A 434 1.67 -6.12 -14.60
N ARG A 435 1.20 -5.40 -13.58
CA ARG A 435 0.85 -5.97 -12.27
C ARG A 435 -0.32 -6.95 -12.33
N THR A 436 -1.35 -6.62 -13.11
CA THR A 436 -2.46 -7.55 -13.37
C THR A 436 -1.97 -8.82 -14.08
N ASP A 437 -1.06 -8.69 -15.04
CA ASP A 437 -0.46 -9.83 -15.73
C ASP A 437 0.39 -10.69 -14.76
N MET A 438 1.12 -10.06 -13.82
CA MET A 438 1.84 -10.77 -12.74
C MET A 438 0.89 -11.51 -11.80
N MET A 439 -0.25 -10.89 -11.43
CA MET A 439 -1.25 -11.56 -10.59
C MET A 439 -1.89 -12.75 -11.31
N ARG A 440 -2.12 -12.62 -12.62
CA ARG A 440 -2.57 -13.73 -13.46
C ARG A 440 -1.53 -14.85 -13.51
N ALA A 441 -0.26 -14.52 -13.74
CA ALA A 441 0.83 -15.51 -13.75
C ALA A 441 0.91 -16.25 -12.40
N PHE A 442 0.78 -15.54 -11.27
CA PHE A 442 0.68 -16.16 -9.95
C PHE A 442 -0.53 -17.11 -9.83
N ALA A 443 -1.68 -16.74 -10.38
CA ALA A 443 -2.88 -17.58 -10.34
C ALA A 443 -2.76 -18.85 -11.21
N GLU A 444 -2.03 -18.77 -12.33
CA GLU A 444 -1.83 -19.85 -13.31
C GLU A 444 -0.60 -20.72 -13.01
N THR A 445 0.30 -20.30 -12.11
CA THR A 445 1.56 -21.05 -11.86
C THR A 445 1.31 -22.44 -11.30
N THR A 446 2.12 -23.39 -11.72
CA THR A 446 2.25 -24.74 -11.14
C THR A 446 3.39 -24.83 -10.13
N ALA A 447 4.23 -23.80 -10.03
CA ALA A 447 5.30 -23.70 -9.03
C ALA A 447 4.75 -23.46 -7.61
N CYS A 448 5.61 -23.48 -6.63
CA CYS A 448 5.25 -23.19 -5.24
C CYS A 448 4.72 -21.74 -5.10
N ARG A 449 3.47 -21.56 -4.70
CA ARG A 449 2.85 -20.22 -4.59
C ARG A 449 3.57 -19.34 -3.57
N GLY A 450 4.07 -19.90 -2.48
CA GLY A 450 4.87 -19.16 -1.50
C GLY A 450 6.15 -18.60 -2.13
N GLN A 451 6.91 -19.45 -2.86
CA GLN A 451 8.11 -19.00 -3.56
C GLN A 451 7.81 -17.93 -4.60
N THR A 452 6.78 -18.12 -5.44
CA THR A 452 6.38 -17.14 -6.47
C THR A 452 6.00 -15.80 -5.86
N LEU A 453 5.22 -15.80 -4.78
CA LEU A 453 4.78 -14.57 -4.12
C LEU A 453 5.95 -13.85 -3.42
N LEU A 454 6.81 -14.58 -2.73
CA LEU A 454 7.98 -13.99 -2.06
C LEU A 454 9.01 -13.46 -3.05
N ALA A 455 9.23 -14.16 -4.18
CA ALA A 455 10.11 -13.69 -5.24
C ALA A 455 9.65 -12.33 -5.82
N TYR A 456 8.34 -12.12 -5.97
CA TYR A 456 7.80 -10.82 -6.38
C TYR A 456 8.23 -9.69 -5.44
N PHE A 457 8.29 -9.97 -4.13
CA PHE A 457 8.76 -9.00 -3.13
C PHE A 457 10.29 -9.01 -2.93
N GLY A 458 11.03 -9.77 -3.72
CA GLY A 458 12.48 -9.86 -3.64
C GLY A 458 13.00 -10.66 -2.44
N GLU A 459 12.17 -11.50 -1.83
CA GLU A 459 12.62 -12.51 -0.87
C GLU A 459 12.84 -13.85 -1.58
N GLN A 460 13.94 -14.52 -1.25
CA GLN A 460 14.24 -15.85 -1.79
C GLN A 460 13.88 -16.93 -0.76
N MET A 461 13.07 -17.88 -1.20
CA MET A 461 12.78 -19.09 -0.44
C MET A 461 13.46 -20.28 -1.14
N THR A 462 14.45 -20.87 -0.49
CA THR A 462 15.25 -21.97 -1.07
C THR A 462 14.53 -23.32 -1.12
N GLN A 463 13.46 -23.46 -0.34
CA GLN A 463 12.63 -24.66 -0.28
C GLN A 463 11.18 -24.32 -0.62
N VAL A 464 10.42 -25.30 -1.11
CA VAL A 464 8.98 -25.12 -1.30
C VAL A 464 8.29 -24.86 0.03
N CYS A 465 7.23 -24.04 0.04
CA CYS A 465 6.61 -23.60 1.28
C CYS A 465 5.93 -24.72 2.08
N GLY A 466 5.48 -25.79 1.43
CA GLY A 466 4.76 -26.91 2.07
C GLY A 466 3.30 -26.61 2.48
N HIS A 467 2.85 -25.35 2.35
CA HIS A 467 1.52 -24.90 2.79
C HIS A 467 0.74 -24.18 1.68
N CYS A 468 0.84 -24.64 0.44
CA CYS A 468 -0.02 -24.22 -0.67
C CYS A 468 -0.56 -25.42 -1.44
N ASP A 469 -1.60 -25.21 -2.24
CA ASP A 469 -2.23 -26.23 -3.06
C ASP A 469 -1.23 -26.97 -3.97
N ASN A 470 -0.33 -26.26 -4.66
CA ASN A 470 0.67 -26.86 -5.54
C ASN A 470 1.67 -27.76 -4.79
N CYS A 471 2.10 -27.34 -3.58
CA CYS A 471 2.93 -28.19 -2.73
C CYS A 471 2.17 -29.43 -2.24
N HIS A 472 0.92 -29.26 -1.83
CA HIS A 472 0.09 -30.34 -1.32
C HIS A 472 -0.24 -31.37 -2.40
N ASN A 473 -0.48 -30.92 -3.63
CA ASN A 473 -0.77 -31.77 -4.78
C ASN A 473 0.49 -32.37 -5.42
N GLY A 474 1.69 -32.02 -4.93
CA GLY A 474 2.96 -32.51 -5.45
C GLY A 474 3.32 -31.99 -6.84
N THR A 475 2.66 -30.91 -7.30
CA THR A 475 2.96 -30.29 -8.60
C THR A 475 4.14 -29.34 -8.52
N SER A 476 4.42 -28.74 -7.34
CA SER A 476 5.58 -27.88 -7.16
C SER A 476 6.85 -28.71 -7.01
N VAL A 477 7.75 -28.59 -7.99
CA VAL A 477 9.13 -29.05 -7.88
C VAL A 477 9.91 -27.96 -7.13
N ALA A 478 10.76 -28.36 -6.17
CA ALA A 478 11.67 -27.39 -5.55
C ALA A 478 12.48 -26.73 -6.68
N ASP A 479 12.39 -25.41 -6.75
CA ASP A 479 13.21 -24.66 -7.68
C ASP A 479 14.67 -24.88 -7.26
N GLN A 480 15.40 -25.70 -8.04
CA GLN A 480 16.81 -26.02 -7.75
C GLN A 480 17.72 -24.82 -8.04
N GLY A 481 17.15 -23.60 -7.95
CA GLY A 481 17.81 -22.36 -8.30
C GLY A 481 18.11 -22.40 -9.80
N ALA A 482 17.10 -22.12 -10.62
CA ALA A 482 17.33 -21.95 -12.04
C ALA A 482 18.42 -20.87 -12.19
N VAL A 483 19.64 -21.31 -12.46
CA VAL A 483 20.78 -20.43 -12.72
C VAL A 483 20.54 -19.89 -14.12
N GLY A 484 19.86 -18.78 -14.19
CA GLY A 484 19.66 -18.09 -15.45
C GLY A 484 20.93 -17.35 -15.89
N PRO A 485 20.95 -16.82 -17.11
CA PRO A 485 22.09 -16.11 -17.66
C PRO A 485 22.45 -14.82 -16.89
N PHE A 486 21.52 -14.32 -16.07
CA PHE A 486 21.70 -13.12 -15.25
C PHE A 486 21.37 -13.42 -13.78
N PRO A 487 22.16 -12.94 -12.81
CA PRO A 487 21.84 -13.10 -11.39
C PRO A 487 20.48 -12.48 -11.06
N VAL A 488 19.72 -13.10 -10.16
CA VAL A 488 18.51 -12.48 -9.60
C VAL A 488 18.90 -11.19 -8.89
N HIS A 489 18.12 -10.13 -9.08
CA HIS A 489 18.36 -8.74 -8.67
C HIS A 489 19.50 -8.02 -9.41
N SER A 490 20.08 -8.61 -10.47
CA SER A 490 21.01 -7.86 -11.32
C SER A 490 20.25 -6.84 -12.17
N GLN A 491 20.92 -5.70 -12.40
CA GLN A 491 20.47 -4.71 -13.36
C GLN A 491 20.81 -5.20 -14.77
N VAL A 492 19.82 -5.11 -15.64
CA VAL A 492 19.93 -5.50 -17.04
C VAL A 492 19.35 -4.40 -17.94
N ARG A 493 19.75 -4.38 -19.20
CA ARG A 493 19.25 -3.41 -20.20
C ARG A 493 18.70 -4.14 -21.42
N HIS A 494 17.47 -3.78 -21.79
CA HIS A 494 16.85 -4.21 -23.05
C HIS A 494 16.94 -3.08 -24.08
N PRO A 495 17.19 -3.36 -25.38
CA PRO A 495 17.36 -2.35 -26.42
C PRO A 495 16.15 -1.40 -26.57
N GLU A 496 14.93 -1.94 -26.45
CA GLU A 496 13.69 -1.19 -26.61
C GLU A 496 13.07 -0.73 -25.29
N TRP A 497 13.23 -1.51 -24.21
CA TRP A 497 12.53 -1.29 -22.93
C TRP A 497 13.40 -0.62 -21.87
N GLY A 498 14.69 -0.32 -22.22
CA GLY A 498 15.60 0.37 -21.33
C GLY A 498 16.08 -0.49 -20.14
N PRO A 499 16.46 0.16 -19.02
CA PRO A 499 16.98 -0.52 -17.84
C PRO A 499 15.88 -1.33 -17.12
N GLY A 500 16.29 -2.44 -16.53
CA GLY A 500 15.40 -3.31 -15.78
C GLY A 500 16.15 -4.15 -14.75
N MET A 501 15.42 -4.82 -13.87
CA MET A 501 15.97 -5.70 -12.82
C MET A 501 15.40 -7.10 -12.99
N VAL A 502 16.27 -8.12 -12.95
CA VAL A 502 15.87 -9.52 -12.94
C VAL A 502 15.27 -9.87 -11.57
N LEU A 503 14.04 -10.37 -11.55
CA LEU A 503 13.33 -10.67 -10.29
C LEU A 503 13.32 -12.15 -9.96
N SER A 504 13.05 -13.00 -10.94
CA SER A 504 12.92 -14.44 -10.72
C SER A 504 13.08 -15.23 -12.01
N TYR A 505 13.30 -16.53 -11.84
CA TYR A 505 13.26 -17.53 -12.89
C TYR A 505 12.19 -18.58 -12.55
N GLU A 506 11.48 -19.07 -13.55
CA GLU A 506 10.52 -20.17 -13.46
C GLU A 506 10.66 -21.04 -14.73
N GLU A 507 11.26 -22.21 -14.61
CA GLU A 507 11.62 -23.09 -15.74
C GLU A 507 12.44 -22.34 -16.82
N ASP A 508 11.90 -22.23 -18.06
CA ASP A 508 12.50 -21.48 -19.18
C ASP A 508 12.05 -20.01 -19.21
N LYS A 509 11.49 -19.48 -18.13
CA LYS A 509 11.00 -18.12 -18.06
C LYS A 509 11.78 -17.30 -17.05
N MET A 510 12.06 -16.07 -17.38
CA MET A 510 12.58 -15.06 -16.43
C MET A 510 11.63 -13.88 -16.35
N THR A 511 11.43 -13.37 -15.15
CA THR A 511 10.68 -12.15 -14.92
C THR A 511 11.64 -11.01 -14.71
N VAL A 512 11.50 -9.98 -15.53
CA VAL A 512 12.28 -8.74 -15.46
C VAL A 512 11.31 -7.58 -15.27
N LEU A 513 11.65 -6.67 -14.38
CA LEU A 513 10.94 -5.42 -14.22
C LEU A 513 11.72 -4.30 -14.89
N PHE A 514 11.12 -3.67 -15.89
CA PHE A 514 11.65 -2.52 -16.62
C PHE A 514 11.00 -1.23 -16.12
N GLU A 515 11.77 -0.15 -16.07
CA GLU A 515 11.29 1.14 -15.57
C GLU A 515 10.14 1.73 -16.40
N GLU A 516 10.14 1.54 -17.72
CA GLU A 516 9.14 2.12 -18.62
C GLU A 516 7.95 1.20 -18.90
N VAL A 517 8.19 -0.10 -19.02
CA VAL A 517 7.17 -1.06 -19.50
C VAL A 517 6.66 -2.02 -18.42
N GLY A 518 7.14 -1.89 -17.19
CA GLY A 518 6.72 -2.71 -16.06
C GLY A 518 7.27 -4.14 -16.12
N TYR A 519 6.55 -5.06 -15.49
CA TYR A 519 6.93 -6.47 -15.42
C TYR A 519 6.79 -7.16 -16.78
N LYS A 520 7.83 -7.89 -17.19
CA LYS A 520 7.85 -8.72 -18.39
C LYS A 520 8.36 -10.11 -18.08
N THR A 521 7.63 -11.12 -18.53
CA THR A 521 8.08 -12.51 -18.49
C THR A 521 8.67 -12.86 -19.85
N LEU A 522 9.94 -13.24 -19.88
CA LEU A 522 10.73 -13.53 -21.06
C LEU A 522 11.15 -15.00 -21.05
N SER A 523 11.24 -15.64 -22.23
CA SER A 523 11.89 -16.95 -22.33
C SER A 523 13.40 -16.80 -22.18
N VAL A 524 13.98 -17.53 -21.23
CA VAL A 524 15.44 -17.53 -20.97
C VAL A 524 16.20 -17.92 -22.23
N ARG A 525 15.69 -18.91 -22.97
CA ARG A 525 16.27 -19.35 -24.22
C ARG A 525 16.31 -18.22 -25.25
N VAL A 526 15.19 -17.53 -25.49
CA VAL A 526 15.12 -16.44 -26.48
C VAL A 526 16.04 -15.29 -26.09
N VAL A 527 16.05 -14.92 -24.81
CA VAL A 527 16.95 -13.87 -24.29
C VAL A 527 18.40 -14.21 -24.54
N SER A 528 18.81 -15.46 -24.30
CA SER A 528 20.19 -15.91 -24.49
C SER A 528 20.58 -16.05 -25.97
N GLU A 529 19.70 -16.60 -26.82
CA GLU A 529 19.96 -16.80 -28.25
C GLU A 529 20.01 -15.47 -29.02
N GLN A 530 19.17 -14.51 -28.67
CA GLN A 530 19.06 -13.24 -29.36
C GLN A 530 19.84 -12.10 -28.70
N GLY A 531 20.43 -12.32 -27.54
CA GLY A 531 21.17 -11.30 -26.80
C GLY A 531 20.29 -10.09 -26.42
N LEU A 532 19.02 -10.33 -26.06
CA LEU A 532 18.04 -9.27 -25.79
C LEU A 532 18.34 -8.49 -24.52
N LEU A 533 19.13 -9.03 -23.61
CA LEU A 533 19.51 -8.37 -22.38
C LEU A 533 21.03 -8.34 -22.22
N THR A 534 21.52 -7.25 -21.67
CA THR A 534 22.91 -7.08 -21.23
C THR A 534 22.92 -6.72 -19.76
N LEU A 535 23.97 -7.11 -19.02
CA LEU A 535 24.21 -6.55 -17.67
C LEU A 535 24.54 -5.07 -17.80
N ASP A 536 23.94 -4.24 -16.96
CA ASP A 536 24.18 -2.80 -16.90
C ASP A 536 25.41 -2.48 -16.05
#